data_2b8c1dbcde6a3b423d61eed77d28e9f2
#
_entry.id   2b8c1dbcde6a3b423d61eed77d28e9f2
#
_cell.length_a   1.000
_cell.length_b   1.000
_cell.length_c   1.000
_cell.angle_alpha   90.00
_cell.angle_beta   90.00
_cell.angle_gamma   90.00
#
_symmetry.space_group_name_H-M   'P 1'
#
loop_
_entity.id
_entity.type
_entity.pdbx_description
1 polymer ?
#
loop_
_entity_poly.entity_id
_entity_poly.type
_entity_poly.pdbx_seq_one_letter_code
_entity_poly.pdbx_strand_id
1 'polypeptide(L)'
;MKKLFLLLATAIMLFSSCSKDEDINITNLVGTWDECYDNPYFIMDGIVEYTFYENGTYQVYSYDALSHMEHTRTGTYVLQDDLLILNTEFSENALRYHIVKFKKNEMAWQMEGTEYSEGSLGSDYKHFKRKKGK
;
A
#
# COMPACT_ATOMS: atom_id res chain seq x y z
N MET A 1 -10.07 39.92 23.31
CA MET A 1 -9.05 38.90 23.63
C MET A 1 -9.47 37.48 23.34
N LYS A 2 -10.73 37.09 23.51
CA LYS A 2 -11.21 35.74 23.19
C LYS A 2 -11.20 35.41 21.69
N LYS A 3 -11.28 36.40 20.79
CA LYS A 3 -11.25 36.21 19.35
C LYS A 3 -9.86 35.86 18.79
N LEU A 4 -8.79 36.27 19.47
CA LEU A 4 -7.40 36.00 19.06
C LEU A 4 -6.99 34.56 19.35
N PHE A 5 -7.48 33.97 20.44
CA PHE A 5 -7.25 32.59 20.80
C PHE A 5 -7.93 31.61 19.87
N LEU A 6 -9.14 31.95 19.38
CA LEU A 6 -9.85 31.12 18.43
C LEU A 6 -9.18 31.07 17.06
N LEU A 7 -8.58 32.14 16.63
CA LEU A 7 -7.84 32.21 15.36
C LEU A 7 -6.54 31.39 15.39
N LEU A 8 -5.87 31.36 16.52
CA LEU A 8 -4.64 30.56 16.69
C LEU A 8 -4.94 29.07 16.71
N ALA A 9 -6.02 28.64 17.35
CA ALA A 9 -6.45 27.27 17.38
C ALA A 9 -6.86 26.73 15.99
N THR A 10 -7.49 27.59 15.18
CA THR A 10 -7.90 27.23 13.81
C THR A 10 -6.70 27.10 12.87
N ALA A 11 -5.66 27.92 13.05
CA ALA A 11 -4.44 27.85 12.25
C ALA A 11 -3.64 26.56 12.54
N ILE A 12 -3.61 26.09 13.79
CA ILE A 12 -2.92 24.87 14.18
C ILE A 12 -3.60 23.63 13.57
N MET A 13 -4.94 23.64 13.44
CA MET A 13 -5.67 22.53 12.82
C MET A 13 -5.43 22.39 11.31
N LEU A 14 -5.12 23.48 10.61
CA LEU A 14 -4.83 23.45 9.18
C LEU A 14 -3.48 22.82 8.85
N PHE A 15 -2.50 22.88 9.75
CA PHE A 15 -1.18 22.27 9.55
C PHE A 15 -1.13 20.77 9.86
N SER A 16 -2.06 20.26 10.68
CA SER A 16 -2.09 18.85 11.06
C SER A 16 -2.78 17.95 10.03
N SER A 17 -3.44 18.52 9.00
CA SER A 17 -4.18 17.74 8.00
C SER A 17 -3.33 17.25 6.84
N CYS A 18 -2.07 17.71 6.68
CA CYS A 18 -1.24 17.43 5.49
C CYS A 18 -0.49 16.10 5.51
N SER A 19 -0.41 15.37 6.65
CA SER A 19 0.38 14.14 6.78
C SER A 19 -0.22 13.13 7.75
N LYS A 20 -1.55 13.14 7.86
CA LYS A 20 -2.26 12.26 8.80
C LYS A 20 -2.24 10.81 8.30
N ASP A 21 -1.80 9.90 9.17
CA ASP A 21 -1.95 8.48 8.93
C ASP A 21 -3.44 8.10 8.95
N GLU A 22 -3.82 7.22 8.06
CA GLU A 22 -5.16 6.65 8.02
C GLU A 22 -5.24 5.41 8.91
N ASP A 23 -6.43 5.12 9.39
CA ASP A 23 -6.68 3.88 10.11
C ASP A 23 -6.55 2.68 9.16
N ILE A 24 -5.85 1.65 9.62
CA ILE A 24 -5.69 0.41 8.87
C ILE A 24 -6.97 -0.41 9.03
N ASN A 25 -7.81 -0.38 8.01
CA ASN A 25 -9.05 -1.16 7.94
C ASN A 25 -9.40 -1.47 6.48
N ILE A 26 -10.34 -2.37 6.28
CA ILE A 26 -10.76 -2.81 4.95
C ILE A 26 -11.30 -1.65 4.12
N THR A 27 -12.09 -0.78 4.72
CA THR A 27 -12.68 0.37 4.02
C THR A 27 -11.62 1.26 3.39
N ASN A 28 -10.54 1.53 4.13
CA ASN A 28 -9.45 2.36 3.64
C ASN A 28 -8.49 1.60 2.71
N LEU A 29 -8.40 0.27 2.84
CA LEU A 29 -7.56 -0.56 1.98
C LEU A 29 -8.17 -0.78 0.60
N VAL A 30 -9.50 -0.89 0.51
CA VAL A 30 -10.21 -1.14 -0.76
C VAL A 30 -9.83 -0.13 -1.83
N GLY A 31 -9.55 -0.62 -3.01
CA GLY A 31 -9.13 0.18 -4.16
C GLY A 31 -7.92 -0.42 -4.86
N THR A 32 -7.38 0.32 -5.80
CA THR A 32 -6.22 -0.09 -6.60
C THR A 32 -4.98 0.68 -6.16
N TRP A 33 -3.90 -0.07 -5.98
CA TRP A 33 -2.62 0.44 -5.51
C TRP A 33 -1.52 0.06 -6.50
N ASP A 34 -0.76 1.05 -6.97
CA ASP A 34 0.38 0.83 -7.83
C ASP A 34 1.63 0.58 -6.99
N GLU A 35 2.31 -0.53 -7.23
CA GLU A 35 3.59 -0.81 -6.58
C GLU A 35 4.66 0.11 -7.16
N CYS A 36 5.39 0.78 -6.28
CA CYS A 36 6.46 1.71 -6.63
C CYS A 36 7.82 1.05 -6.37
N TYR A 37 8.69 1.11 -7.35
CA TYR A 37 10.07 0.65 -7.22
C TYR A 37 10.97 1.88 -7.04
N ASP A 38 11.43 2.11 -5.82
CA ASP A 38 12.26 3.28 -5.49
C ASP A 38 13.74 3.09 -5.86
N ASN A 39 14.06 2.00 -6.56
CA ASN A 39 15.44 1.71 -6.93
C ASN A 39 15.76 2.20 -8.34
N PRO A 40 16.64 3.23 -8.48
CA PRO A 40 17.04 3.72 -9.78
C PRO A 40 17.82 2.72 -10.64
N TYR A 41 18.32 1.64 -10.04
CA TYR A 41 19.04 0.58 -10.76
C TYR A 41 18.11 -0.52 -11.29
N PHE A 42 16.89 -0.61 -10.78
CA PHE A 42 15.86 -1.45 -11.34
C PHE A 42 14.97 -0.63 -12.26
N ILE A 43 15.43 -0.49 -13.49
CA ILE A 43 14.56 -0.02 -14.57
C ILE A 43 13.64 -1.21 -14.91
N MET A 44 12.70 -1.48 -14.04
CA MET A 44 11.61 -2.37 -14.40
C MET A 44 10.58 -1.51 -15.12
N ASP A 45 10.69 -1.46 -16.42
CA ASP A 45 9.64 -0.91 -17.28
C ASP A 45 8.42 -1.81 -17.21
N GLY A 46 7.81 -1.89 -16.03
CA GLY A 46 6.67 -2.74 -15.78
C GLY A 46 5.69 -2.06 -14.85
N ILE A 47 4.48 -2.56 -14.83
CA ILE A 47 3.40 -2.10 -13.97
C ILE A 47 2.99 -3.29 -13.09
N VAL A 48 2.85 -3.05 -11.79
CA VAL A 48 2.24 -4.00 -10.85
C VAL A 48 1.16 -3.27 -10.07
N GLU A 49 -0.07 -3.72 -10.21
CA GLU A 49 -1.23 -3.13 -9.56
C GLU A 49 -1.90 -4.17 -8.65
N TYR A 50 -2.16 -3.79 -7.40
CA TYR A 50 -2.94 -4.57 -6.45
C TYR A 50 -4.30 -3.93 -6.29
N THR A 51 -5.36 -4.69 -6.49
CA THR A 51 -6.73 -4.23 -6.25
C THR A 51 -7.36 -5.06 -5.15
N PHE A 52 -7.79 -4.39 -4.07
CA PHE A 52 -8.47 -5.02 -2.95
C PHE A 52 -9.96 -4.72 -3.04
N TYR A 53 -10.76 -5.77 -2.93
CA TYR A 53 -12.22 -5.69 -2.97
C TYR A 53 -12.80 -5.87 -1.57
N GLU A 54 -13.92 -5.25 -1.33
CA GLU A 54 -14.60 -5.30 -0.02
C GLU A 54 -15.00 -6.70 0.40
N ASN A 55 -15.21 -7.59 -0.55
CA ASN A 55 -15.61 -8.99 -0.30
C ASN A 55 -14.48 -9.90 0.18
N GLY A 56 -13.28 -9.38 0.42
CA GLY A 56 -12.14 -10.17 0.88
C GLY A 56 -11.32 -10.82 -0.23
N THR A 57 -11.54 -10.44 -1.47
CA THR A 57 -10.73 -10.88 -2.60
C THR A 57 -9.78 -9.78 -3.06
N TYR A 58 -8.68 -10.16 -3.70
CA TYR A 58 -7.76 -9.23 -4.33
C TYR A 58 -7.31 -9.73 -5.68
N GLN A 59 -6.84 -8.80 -6.50
CA GLN A 59 -6.29 -9.07 -7.81
C GLN A 59 -4.93 -8.39 -7.95
N VAL A 60 -3.98 -9.09 -8.53
CA VAL A 60 -2.69 -8.51 -8.91
C VAL A 60 -2.59 -8.53 -10.42
N TYR A 61 -2.50 -7.36 -11.02
CA TYR A 61 -2.22 -7.18 -12.44
C TYR A 61 -0.77 -6.80 -12.60
N SER A 62 -0.04 -7.48 -13.49
CA SER A 62 1.32 -7.14 -13.83
C SER A 62 1.52 -7.10 -15.34
N TYR A 63 2.29 -6.13 -15.78
CA TYR A 63 2.69 -5.96 -17.17
C TYR A 63 4.21 -5.84 -17.23
N ASP A 64 4.83 -6.68 -18.05
CA ASP A 64 6.26 -6.64 -18.32
C ASP A 64 6.49 -5.98 -19.68
N ALA A 65 7.10 -4.79 -19.68
CA ALA A 65 7.35 -4.03 -20.90
C ALA A 65 8.40 -4.67 -21.83
N LEU A 66 9.31 -5.48 -21.29
CA LEU A 66 10.33 -6.16 -22.11
C LEU A 66 9.75 -7.32 -22.89
N SER A 67 8.93 -8.15 -22.26
CA SER A 67 8.29 -9.31 -22.89
C SER A 67 6.93 -8.99 -23.49
N HIS A 68 6.35 -7.84 -23.20
CA HIS A 68 4.98 -7.46 -23.54
C HIS A 68 3.92 -8.44 -23.02
N MET A 69 4.22 -9.07 -21.89
CA MET A 69 3.32 -10.07 -21.26
C MET A 69 2.54 -9.45 -20.12
N GLU A 70 1.26 -9.77 -20.10
CA GLU A 70 0.34 -9.41 -19.02
C GLU A 70 0.03 -10.65 -18.18
N HIS A 71 -0.02 -10.47 -16.86
CA HIS A 71 -0.42 -11.51 -15.93
C HIS A 71 -1.44 -10.95 -14.94
N THR A 72 -2.51 -11.69 -14.74
CA THR A 72 -3.51 -11.37 -13.72
C THR A 72 -3.64 -12.56 -12.78
N ARG A 73 -3.51 -12.30 -11.48
CA ARG A 73 -3.67 -13.30 -10.43
C ARG A 73 -4.72 -12.80 -9.46
N THR A 74 -5.51 -13.73 -8.95
CA THR A 74 -6.54 -13.45 -7.96
C THR A 74 -6.30 -14.28 -6.72
N GLY A 75 -6.81 -13.82 -5.59
CA GLY A 75 -6.71 -14.52 -4.33
C GLY A 75 -7.66 -13.93 -3.30
N THR A 76 -7.49 -14.36 -2.07
CA THR A 76 -8.23 -13.83 -0.92
C THR A 76 -7.27 -13.16 0.05
N TYR A 77 -7.77 -12.20 0.82
CA TYR A 77 -6.97 -11.54 1.84
C TYR A 77 -7.71 -11.46 3.16
N VAL A 78 -6.94 -11.41 4.23
CA VAL A 78 -7.42 -11.14 5.59
C VAL A 78 -6.60 -10.00 6.14
N LEU A 79 -7.25 -9.05 6.79
CA LEU A 79 -6.60 -7.95 7.48
C LEU A 79 -6.88 -8.09 8.98
N GLN A 80 -5.82 -8.28 9.77
CA GLN A 80 -5.87 -8.38 11.24
C GLN A 80 -4.98 -7.28 11.81
N ASP A 81 -5.58 -6.20 12.31
CA ASP A 81 -4.88 -5.00 12.72
C ASP A 81 -3.97 -4.46 11.59
N ASP A 82 -2.66 -4.54 11.74
CA ASP A 82 -1.69 -4.14 10.70
C ASP A 82 -1.21 -5.30 9.82
N LEU A 83 -1.61 -6.53 10.14
CA LEU A 83 -1.17 -7.73 9.42
C LEU A 83 -2.08 -8.02 8.24
N LEU A 84 -1.52 -7.95 7.05
CA LEU A 84 -2.19 -8.31 5.80
C LEU A 84 -1.73 -9.70 5.37
N ILE A 85 -2.69 -10.62 5.25
CA ILE A 85 -2.44 -12.01 4.86
C ILE A 85 -3.01 -12.22 3.46
N LEU A 86 -2.15 -12.56 2.51
CA LEU A 86 -2.53 -12.79 1.11
C LEU A 86 -2.47 -14.28 0.80
N ASN A 87 -3.60 -14.86 0.42
CA ASN A 87 -3.69 -16.25 -0.02
C ASN A 87 -3.78 -16.28 -1.54
N THR A 88 -2.93 -17.07 -2.18
CA THR A 88 -2.92 -17.25 -3.63
C THR A 88 -3.23 -18.68 -4.01
N GLU A 89 -3.78 -18.90 -5.18
CA GLU A 89 -4.06 -20.25 -5.70
C GLU A 89 -2.78 -21.03 -6.04
N PHE A 90 -1.67 -20.32 -6.19
CA PHE A 90 -0.40 -20.89 -6.64
C PHE A 90 0.56 -21.25 -5.51
N SER A 91 0.22 -20.94 -4.28
CA SER A 91 1.07 -21.23 -3.13
C SER A 91 0.25 -21.77 -1.97
N GLU A 92 0.71 -22.87 -1.38
CA GLU A 92 0.12 -23.41 -0.15
C GLU A 92 0.37 -22.51 1.06
N ASN A 93 1.40 -21.65 0.97
CA ASN A 93 1.76 -20.73 2.04
C ASN A 93 1.23 -19.34 1.75
N ALA A 94 0.49 -18.78 2.70
CA ALA A 94 0.05 -17.39 2.64
C ALA A 94 1.25 -16.43 2.76
N LEU A 95 1.18 -15.32 2.05
CA LEU A 95 2.13 -14.23 2.21
C LEU A 95 1.64 -13.31 3.34
N ARG A 96 2.51 -12.98 4.29
CA ARG A 96 2.19 -12.21 5.48
C ARG A 96 3.02 -10.94 5.53
N TYR A 97 2.34 -9.81 5.51
CA TYR A 97 2.97 -8.48 5.52
C TYR A 97 2.39 -7.62 6.64
N HIS A 98 3.26 -6.89 7.34
CA HIS A 98 2.80 -5.81 8.20
C HIS A 98 2.70 -4.52 7.38
N ILE A 99 1.58 -3.84 7.50
CA ILE A 99 1.42 -2.50 6.93
C ILE A 99 2.12 -1.54 7.88
N VAL A 100 3.29 -1.05 7.48
CA VAL A 100 4.14 -0.20 8.33
C VAL A 100 3.93 1.30 8.07
N LYS A 101 3.28 1.64 6.97
CA LYS A 101 2.89 2.99 6.61
C LYS A 101 1.54 2.93 5.92
N PHE A 102 0.61 3.75 6.37
CA PHE A 102 -0.72 3.79 5.78
C PHE A 102 -1.27 5.20 5.77
N LYS A 103 -1.39 5.78 4.60
CA LYS A 103 -1.96 7.10 4.35
C LYS A 103 -3.04 7.00 3.28
N LYS A 104 -3.81 8.04 3.07
CA LYS A 104 -4.89 8.05 2.09
C LYS A 104 -4.45 7.56 0.69
N ASN A 105 -3.27 7.97 0.23
CA ASN A 105 -2.79 7.70 -1.13
C ASN A 105 -1.45 6.94 -1.16
N GLU A 106 -0.99 6.45 -0.01
CA GLU A 106 0.33 5.82 0.09
C GLU A 106 0.32 4.75 1.18
N MET A 107 0.95 3.62 0.92
CA MET A 107 1.18 2.60 1.94
C MET A 107 2.47 1.85 1.68
N ALA A 108 3.00 1.24 2.74
CA ALA A 108 4.16 0.38 2.65
C ALA A 108 3.95 -0.90 3.46
N TRP A 109 4.47 -2.00 2.95
CA TRP A 109 4.41 -3.31 3.57
C TRP A 109 5.80 -3.82 3.90
N GLN A 110 5.91 -4.48 5.04
CA GLN A 110 7.11 -5.21 5.45
C GLN A 110 6.76 -6.68 5.64
N MET A 111 7.50 -7.57 4.99
CA MET A 111 7.27 -9.01 5.16
C MET A 111 7.51 -9.42 6.61
N GLU A 112 6.59 -10.21 7.18
CA GLU A 112 6.69 -10.70 8.55
C GLU A 112 7.96 -11.52 8.74
N GLY A 113 8.68 -11.27 9.84
CA GLY A 113 9.93 -11.95 10.13
C GLY A 113 11.18 -11.34 9.49
N THR A 114 11.03 -10.23 8.76
CA THR A 114 12.16 -9.48 8.20
C THR A 114 12.31 -8.14 8.90
N GLU A 115 13.54 -7.63 8.95
CA GLU A 115 13.82 -6.30 9.46
C GLU A 115 13.96 -5.31 8.30
N TYR A 116 13.29 -4.17 8.43
CA TYR A 116 13.45 -3.09 7.48
C TYR A 116 14.83 -2.47 7.63
N SER A 117 15.60 -2.43 6.56
CA SER A 117 16.78 -1.59 6.47
C SER A 117 16.59 -0.59 5.34
N GLU A 118 16.88 0.66 5.61
CA GLU A 118 16.83 1.71 4.61
C GLU A 118 17.71 1.32 3.41
N GLY A 119 17.12 1.27 2.23
CA GLY A 119 17.79 0.79 1.02
C GLY A 119 17.70 -0.71 0.79
N SER A 120 16.98 -1.47 1.62
CA SER A 120 16.72 -2.87 1.31
C SER A 120 15.81 -2.97 0.09
N LEU A 121 16.35 -3.63 -0.91
CA LEU A 121 15.70 -3.85 -2.19
C LEU A 121 15.25 -5.29 -2.24
N GLY A 122 13.98 -5.50 -2.45
CA GLY A 122 13.52 -6.84 -2.63
C GLY A 122 12.04 -7.03 -2.33
N SER A 123 11.65 -8.29 -2.32
CA SER A 123 10.28 -8.73 -2.06
C SER A 123 9.82 -8.48 -0.62
N ASP A 124 10.75 -8.17 0.29
CA ASP A 124 10.48 -8.05 1.72
C ASP A 124 9.84 -6.72 2.11
N TYR A 125 10.07 -5.68 1.33
CA TYR A 125 9.49 -4.36 1.53
C TYR A 125 8.87 -3.86 0.24
N LYS A 126 7.62 -3.43 0.31
CA LYS A 126 6.88 -2.91 -0.85
C LYS A 126 6.28 -1.57 -0.52
N HIS A 127 6.40 -0.65 -1.46
CA HIS A 127 5.81 0.69 -1.37
C HIS A 127 4.77 0.86 -2.47
N PHE A 128 3.63 1.45 -2.10
CA PHE A 128 2.49 1.62 -3.00
C PHE A 128 1.97 3.04 -2.98
N LYS A 129 1.48 3.47 -4.13
CA LYS A 129 0.67 4.68 -4.26
C LYS A 129 -0.72 4.30 -4.75
N ARG A 130 -1.74 4.96 -4.17
CA ARG A 130 -3.11 4.73 -4.62
C ARG A 130 -3.27 5.22 -6.04
N LYS A 131 -3.79 4.35 -6.91
CA LYS A 131 -4.15 4.72 -8.26
C LYS A 131 -5.37 5.64 -8.19
N LYS A 132 -5.25 6.83 -8.75
CA LYS A 132 -6.37 7.76 -8.83
C LYS A 132 -7.43 7.19 -9.76
N GLY A 133 -8.66 7.13 -9.29
CA GLY A 133 -9.81 6.76 -10.09
C GLY A 133 -9.96 7.72 -11.28
N LYS A 134 -10.52 7.19 -12.33
CA LYS A 134 -10.85 7.99 -13.51
C LYS A 134 -11.89 9.07 -13.19
#